data_ccec69eb60156775a8ee6942b011480c
#
_entry.id   ccec69eb60156775a8ee6942b011480c
#
_cell.length_a   1.000
_cell.length_b   1.000
_cell.length_c   1.000
_cell.angle_alpha   90.00
_cell.angle_beta   90.00
_cell.angle_gamma   90.00
#
_symmetry.space_group_name_H-M   'P 1'
#
loop_
_entity.id
_entity.type
_entity.pdbx_description
1 polymer ?
#
loop_
_entity_poly.entity_id
_entity_poly.type
_entity_poly.pdbx_seq_one_letter_code
_entity_poly.pdbx_strand_id
1 'polypeptide(L)'
;MSTQRRMVFNDNYWGPPRERLPELRLRASTQTKVSPLTYSHTVGRGEQTGQGFRYPVALAVNPRTGLMYVANRSYEYRIELKRLTICTVDEHFVGQFSTGGFDDGQIFWPRGLAIDQEDKVYLSDEWLNRISIWSGDGEYLGKWGTAGSGAGELNRPAGIAFDSQDNLLVVDGSNHRIQKFTKEGKFLAQWGSFGNGDGQFNFPWGIEIDSHDHVYVADWRNDRIQKFSPEGDFVMKFGSSGSGDGQFNRPSDVAVDKDGDIYVTDWSNDRLQMFDSGGNHLYTFLGEGTLSQWGNSKLDANNYMWNERQGAWGLEREKYFEHPIAVDVDPEGRILVLEPYRTRIQVYTKNK
;
A
#
# COMPACT_ATOMS: atom_id res chain seq x y z
N MET A 1 -34.87 -15.73 -13.35
CA MET A 1 -34.21 -15.20 -14.58
C MET A 1 -32.98 -14.43 -14.09
N SER A 2 -31.82 -15.03 -14.23
CA SER A 2 -30.55 -14.50 -13.75
C SER A 2 -30.05 -13.46 -14.76
N THR A 3 -30.03 -12.20 -14.37
CA THR A 3 -29.37 -11.13 -15.12
C THR A 3 -27.86 -11.26 -14.91
N GLN A 4 -27.20 -11.98 -15.81
CA GLN A 4 -25.74 -11.90 -15.94
C GLN A 4 -25.39 -10.43 -16.28
N ARG A 5 -24.85 -9.69 -15.30
CA ARG A 5 -24.17 -8.44 -15.58
C ARG A 5 -22.93 -8.76 -16.41
N ARG A 6 -22.94 -8.42 -17.69
CA ARG A 6 -21.74 -8.41 -18.52
C ARG A 6 -20.71 -7.49 -17.84
N MET A 7 -19.55 -8.06 -17.49
CA MET A 7 -18.39 -7.28 -17.07
C MET A 7 -17.98 -6.39 -18.25
N VAL A 8 -18.26 -5.10 -18.15
CA VAL A 8 -17.66 -4.09 -19.02
C VAL A 8 -16.38 -3.68 -18.31
N PHE A 9 -15.26 -4.25 -18.76
CA PHE A 9 -13.94 -3.80 -18.36
C PHE A 9 -13.72 -2.40 -18.91
N ASN A 10 -13.71 -1.41 -18.05
CA ASN A 10 -13.38 -0.05 -18.43
C ASN A 10 -11.89 0.16 -18.13
N ASP A 11 -11.03 -0.09 -19.12
CA ASP A 11 -9.57 0.09 -19.05
C ASP A 11 -9.15 1.53 -18.71
N ASN A 12 -10.09 2.47 -18.68
CA ASN A 12 -9.84 3.87 -18.31
C ASN A 12 -9.58 4.09 -16.81
N TYR A 13 -9.62 3.04 -15.98
CA TYR A 13 -9.38 3.16 -14.53
C TYR A 13 -7.92 3.48 -14.22
N TRP A 14 -7.00 2.96 -15.04
CA TRP A 14 -5.56 3.12 -14.85
C TRP A 14 -4.94 4.27 -15.68
N GLY A 15 -5.74 4.98 -16.47
CA GLY A 15 -5.28 5.97 -17.46
C GLY A 15 -4.75 5.31 -18.75
N PRO A 16 -4.57 6.09 -19.82
CA PRO A 16 -4.04 5.56 -21.07
C PRO A 16 -2.61 5.00 -20.85
N PRO A 17 -2.22 3.92 -21.59
CA PRO A 17 -0.85 3.46 -21.57
C PRO A 17 0.06 4.64 -21.90
N ARG A 18 1.04 4.91 -21.03
CA ARG A 18 1.97 6.03 -21.24
C ARG A 18 2.74 5.83 -22.53
N GLU A 19 2.71 6.82 -23.40
CA GLU A 19 3.81 7.02 -24.35
C GLU A 19 5.12 6.98 -23.56
N ARG A 20 6.13 6.25 -24.10
CA ARG A 20 7.45 6.10 -23.48
C ARG A 20 7.92 7.46 -23.01
N LEU A 21 8.07 7.62 -21.70
CA LEU A 21 8.57 8.86 -21.11
C LEU A 21 9.87 9.25 -21.83
N PRO A 22 10.02 10.52 -22.24
CA PRO A 22 11.31 11.02 -22.63
C PRO A 22 12.27 10.81 -21.46
N GLU A 23 13.50 10.45 -21.78
CA GLU A 23 14.59 10.19 -20.82
C GLU A 23 14.44 11.03 -19.57
N LEU A 24 14.32 10.37 -18.42
CA LEU A 24 14.41 11.01 -17.11
C LEU A 24 15.75 11.77 -17.12
N ARG A 25 15.70 13.06 -17.45
CA ARG A 25 16.82 13.94 -17.19
C ARG A 25 16.95 13.96 -15.68
N LEU A 26 17.89 13.19 -15.16
CA LEU A 26 18.45 13.36 -13.84
C LEU A 26 18.81 14.85 -13.71
N ARG A 27 17.88 15.65 -13.19
CA ARG A 27 18.24 16.92 -12.62
C ARG A 27 19.00 16.54 -11.35
N ALA A 28 20.31 16.44 -11.46
CA ALA A 28 21.19 16.48 -10.33
C ALA A 28 20.81 17.75 -9.55
N SER A 29 20.09 17.56 -8.44
CA SER A 29 19.94 18.61 -7.44
C SER A 29 21.37 18.96 -7.00
N THR A 30 21.80 20.18 -7.26
CA THR A 30 23.14 20.67 -6.94
C THR A 30 23.34 20.92 -5.43
N GLN A 31 22.48 20.39 -4.59
CA GLN A 31 22.69 20.31 -3.14
C GLN A 31 22.90 18.84 -2.78
N THR A 32 24.09 18.50 -2.35
CA THR A 32 24.45 17.23 -1.70
C THR A 32 23.79 17.15 -0.32
N LYS A 33 22.45 17.12 -0.26
CA LYS A 33 21.75 16.73 0.96
C LYS A 33 22.07 15.26 1.20
N VAL A 34 22.67 14.96 2.33
CA VAL A 34 22.87 13.57 2.77
C VAL A 34 21.48 12.92 2.88
N SER A 35 21.32 11.76 2.27
CA SER A 35 20.05 11.01 2.35
C SER A 35 19.71 10.73 3.81
N PRO A 36 18.48 11.03 4.28
CA PRO A 36 18.05 10.68 5.64
C PRO A 36 17.79 9.19 5.83
N LEU A 37 17.68 8.43 4.74
CA LEU A 37 17.53 6.98 4.75
C LEU A 37 18.70 6.32 4.04
N THR A 38 19.04 5.12 4.51
CA THR A 38 19.98 4.20 3.85
C THR A 38 19.21 2.97 3.37
N TYR A 39 19.37 2.61 2.10
CA TYR A 39 18.84 1.37 1.57
C TYR A 39 19.48 0.17 2.31
N SER A 40 18.65 -0.74 2.78
CA SER A 40 19.07 -1.95 3.47
C SER A 40 19.11 -3.15 2.52
N HIS A 41 17.94 -3.56 2.06
CA HIS A 41 17.80 -4.73 1.19
C HIS A 41 16.46 -4.72 0.47
N THR A 42 16.28 -5.71 -0.41
CA THR A 42 15.01 -6.00 -1.09
C THR A 42 14.43 -7.31 -0.57
N VAL A 43 13.12 -7.33 -0.36
CA VAL A 43 12.32 -8.53 -0.03
C VAL A 43 11.40 -8.85 -1.21
N GLY A 44 11.35 -10.11 -1.60
CA GLY A 44 10.40 -10.59 -2.60
C GLY A 44 10.96 -10.80 -3.99
N ARG A 45 10.24 -11.60 -4.73
CA ARG A 45 10.41 -11.90 -6.16
C ARG A 45 9.06 -12.26 -6.76
N GLY A 46 8.95 -12.20 -8.09
CA GLY A 46 7.78 -12.70 -8.80
C GLY A 46 7.63 -14.22 -8.71
N GLU A 47 6.56 -14.70 -8.05
CA GLU A 47 6.30 -16.13 -7.92
C GLU A 47 4.80 -16.44 -7.92
N GLN A 48 4.44 -17.60 -8.43
CA GLN A 48 3.04 -18.03 -8.47
C GLN A 48 2.54 -18.51 -7.10
N THR A 49 3.39 -19.24 -6.37
CA THR A 49 3.08 -19.77 -5.03
C THR A 49 4.34 -19.81 -4.18
N GLY A 50 4.19 -19.95 -2.86
CA GLY A 50 5.33 -20.07 -1.94
C GLY A 50 6.13 -18.79 -1.80
N GLN A 51 7.45 -18.91 -1.79
CA GLN A 51 8.39 -17.82 -1.56
C GLN A 51 8.37 -16.79 -2.69
N GLY A 52 7.54 -15.73 -2.52
CA GLY A 52 7.44 -14.65 -3.47
C GLY A 52 6.07 -13.99 -3.50
N PHE A 53 5.94 -12.97 -4.33
CA PHE A 53 4.73 -12.18 -4.48
C PHE A 53 4.15 -12.29 -5.88
N ARG A 54 2.87 -11.95 -6.01
CA ARG A 54 2.20 -11.88 -7.32
C ARG A 54 1.30 -10.65 -7.39
N TYR A 55 1.84 -9.57 -7.95
CA TYR A 55 1.19 -8.27 -7.97
C TYR A 55 0.72 -7.85 -6.57
N PRO A 56 1.67 -7.68 -5.62
CA PRO A 56 1.36 -7.31 -4.25
C PRO A 56 0.80 -5.88 -4.22
N VAL A 57 -0.19 -5.60 -3.37
CA VAL A 57 -0.91 -4.31 -3.36
C VAL A 57 -1.06 -3.68 -1.99
N ALA A 58 -0.87 -4.46 -0.94
CA ALA A 58 -0.88 -3.97 0.43
C ALA A 58 0.07 -4.80 1.29
N LEU A 59 0.63 -4.17 2.30
CA LEU A 59 1.43 -4.82 3.34
C LEU A 59 1.03 -4.28 4.71
N ALA A 60 1.24 -5.08 5.73
CA ALA A 60 1.16 -4.67 7.12
C ALA A 60 2.16 -5.49 7.95
N VAL A 61 2.89 -4.84 8.84
CA VAL A 61 3.81 -5.50 9.77
C VAL A 61 3.17 -5.59 11.14
N ASN A 62 3.11 -6.81 11.70
CA ASN A 62 2.63 -7.00 13.05
C ASN A 62 3.64 -6.43 14.05
N PRO A 63 3.27 -5.42 14.86
CA PRO A 63 4.22 -4.74 15.73
C PRO A 63 4.72 -5.59 16.90
N ARG A 64 4.06 -6.73 17.19
CA ARG A 64 4.43 -7.63 18.29
C ARG A 64 5.27 -8.80 17.83
N THR A 65 4.97 -9.37 16.68
CA THR A 65 5.63 -10.56 16.16
C THR A 65 6.71 -10.27 15.12
N GLY A 66 6.71 -9.06 14.52
CA GLY A 66 7.56 -8.69 13.39
C GLY A 66 7.19 -9.42 12.09
N LEU A 67 6.07 -10.16 12.06
CA LEU A 67 5.59 -10.82 10.84
C LEU A 67 4.96 -9.80 9.90
N MET A 68 5.34 -9.89 8.64
CA MET A 68 4.78 -9.07 7.57
C MET A 68 3.77 -9.87 6.76
N TYR A 69 2.60 -9.29 6.56
CA TYR A 69 1.52 -9.81 5.72
C TYR A 69 1.46 -9.02 4.42
N VAL A 70 1.46 -9.72 3.30
CA VAL A 70 1.45 -9.10 1.96
C VAL A 70 0.26 -9.63 1.17
N ALA A 71 -0.65 -8.74 0.79
CA ALA A 71 -1.80 -9.08 -0.03
C ALA A 71 -1.43 -9.11 -1.51
N ASN A 72 -1.56 -10.28 -2.13
CA ASN A 72 -1.27 -10.50 -3.54
C ASN A 72 -2.57 -10.50 -4.34
N ARG A 73 -2.79 -9.44 -5.12
CA ARG A 73 -3.97 -9.28 -5.98
C ARG A 73 -3.91 -10.19 -7.21
N SER A 74 -2.71 -10.55 -7.67
CA SER A 74 -2.49 -11.26 -8.94
C SER A 74 -3.10 -10.50 -10.14
N TYR A 75 -3.09 -11.11 -11.30
CA TYR A 75 -3.84 -10.61 -12.46
C TYR A 75 -5.30 -11.06 -12.42
N GLU A 76 -6.20 -10.32 -13.03
CA GLU A 76 -7.64 -10.58 -12.96
C GLU A 76 -8.03 -11.96 -13.48
N TYR A 77 -7.36 -12.42 -14.54
CA TYR A 77 -7.59 -13.75 -15.16
C TYR A 77 -6.87 -14.92 -14.44
N ARG A 78 -6.13 -14.63 -13.36
CA ARG A 78 -5.39 -15.62 -12.57
C ARG A 78 -5.83 -15.56 -11.12
N ILE A 79 -7.14 -15.77 -10.91
CA ILE A 79 -7.75 -15.63 -9.58
C ILE A 79 -7.18 -16.64 -8.57
N GLU A 80 -6.77 -17.82 -9.04
CA GLU A 80 -6.17 -18.87 -8.25
C GLU A 80 -4.82 -18.50 -7.60
N LEU A 81 -4.20 -17.42 -8.07
CA LEU A 81 -2.92 -16.94 -7.53
C LEU A 81 -3.07 -15.80 -6.50
N LYS A 82 -4.31 -15.39 -6.21
CA LYS A 82 -4.58 -14.40 -5.17
C LYS A 82 -4.39 -15.03 -3.80
N ARG A 83 -3.68 -14.35 -2.91
CA ARG A 83 -3.37 -14.87 -1.57
C ARG A 83 -2.83 -13.79 -0.65
N LEU A 84 -2.75 -14.09 0.64
CA LEU A 84 -1.89 -13.37 1.57
C LEU A 84 -0.63 -14.21 1.82
N THR A 85 0.54 -13.57 1.73
CA THR A 85 1.83 -14.17 2.05
C THR A 85 2.26 -13.70 3.42
N ILE A 86 2.77 -14.61 4.27
CA ILE A 86 3.38 -14.29 5.57
C ILE A 86 4.88 -14.51 5.45
N CYS A 87 5.66 -13.49 5.77
CA CYS A 87 7.12 -13.55 5.84
C CYS A 87 7.66 -12.57 6.88
N THR A 88 8.95 -12.63 7.16
CA THR A 88 9.63 -11.58 7.93
C THR A 88 10.17 -10.49 7.00
N VAL A 89 10.50 -9.34 7.55
CA VAL A 89 11.20 -8.27 6.81
C VAL A 89 12.58 -8.74 6.32
N ASP A 90 13.21 -9.70 6.99
CA ASP A 90 14.47 -10.33 6.57
C ASP A 90 14.29 -11.49 5.59
N GLU A 91 13.13 -11.55 4.92
CA GLU A 91 12.81 -12.47 3.82
C GLU A 91 12.72 -13.96 4.22
N HIS A 92 12.35 -14.28 5.48
CA HIS A 92 12.02 -15.65 5.85
C HIS A 92 10.54 -15.92 5.54
N PHE A 93 10.28 -16.87 4.64
CA PHE A 93 8.92 -17.31 4.32
C PHE A 93 8.33 -18.13 5.46
N VAL A 94 7.16 -17.72 5.96
CA VAL A 94 6.44 -18.41 7.05
C VAL A 94 5.28 -19.22 6.49
N GLY A 95 4.49 -18.63 5.58
CA GLY A 95 3.32 -19.29 5.03
C GLY A 95 2.54 -18.43 4.05
N GLN A 96 1.39 -18.96 3.66
CA GLN A 96 0.42 -18.23 2.86
C GLN A 96 -0.98 -18.75 3.17
N PHE A 97 -1.99 -17.89 3.03
CA PHE A 97 -3.38 -18.24 3.25
C PHE A 97 -4.31 -17.47 2.31
N SER A 98 -5.61 -17.80 2.37
CA SER A 98 -6.61 -17.31 1.44
C SER A 98 -6.38 -17.77 -0.01
N THR A 99 -7.38 -17.62 -0.83
CA THR A 99 -7.37 -17.90 -2.27
C THR A 99 -8.24 -16.88 -2.99
N GLY A 100 -8.15 -16.82 -4.32
CA GLY A 100 -9.02 -15.94 -5.10
C GLY A 100 -10.44 -16.47 -5.23
N GLY A 101 -11.42 -15.58 -5.06
CA GLY A 101 -12.84 -15.90 -5.20
C GLY A 101 -13.75 -14.94 -4.47
N PHE A 102 -15.01 -15.35 -4.31
CA PHE A 102 -16.09 -14.54 -3.77
C PHE A 102 -16.65 -15.09 -2.44
N ASP A 103 -16.27 -16.32 -2.08
CA ASP A 103 -16.75 -17.02 -0.90
C ASP A 103 -16.04 -16.53 0.37
N ASP A 104 -16.38 -17.14 1.49
CA ASP A 104 -15.78 -16.88 2.79
C ASP A 104 -14.30 -17.30 2.79
N GLY A 105 -13.45 -16.46 3.37
CA GLY A 105 -12.01 -16.66 3.36
C GLY A 105 -11.30 -16.43 2.02
N GLN A 106 -12.04 -16.10 0.96
CA GLN A 106 -11.49 -15.76 -0.36
C GLN A 106 -11.38 -14.25 -0.56
N ILE A 107 -10.49 -13.82 -1.44
CA ILE A 107 -10.24 -12.41 -1.80
C ILE A 107 -10.34 -12.21 -3.32
N PHE A 108 -10.77 -11.02 -3.73
CA PHE A 108 -10.85 -10.72 -5.17
C PHE A 108 -10.04 -9.48 -5.57
N TRP A 109 -10.31 -8.32 -4.99
CA TRP A 109 -9.51 -7.11 -5.15
C TRP A 109 -9.06 -6.57 -3.79
N PRO A 110 -8.10 -7.25 -3.15
CA PRO A 110 -7.54 -6.77 -1.88
C PRO A 110 -6.93 -5.38 -2.05
N ARG A 111 -7.04 -4.54 -1.00
CA ARG A 111 -6.59 -3.16 -1.09
C ARG A 111 -5.86 -2.62 0.11
N GLY A 112 -6.32 -2.85 1.31
CA GLY A 112 -5.70 -2.46 2.56
C GLY A 112 -5.55 -3.63 3.50
N LEU A 113 -4.51 -3.61 4.32
CA LEU A 113 -4.25 -4.54 5.40
C LEU A 113 -4.07 -3.78 6.70
N ALA A 114 -4.60 -4.30 7.79
CA ALA A 114 -4.32 -3.82 9.14
C ALA A 114 -4.34 -5.00 10.14
N ILE A 115 -3.67 -4.83 11.27
CA ILE A 115 -3.54 -5.85 12.31
C ILE A 115 -4.03 -5.27 13.61
N ASP A 116 -4.96 -5.97 14.30
CA ASP A 116 -5.49 -5.53 15.58
C ASP A 116 -4.56 -5.92 16.76
N GLN A 117 -4.93 -5.46 17.96
CA GLN A 117 -4.17 -5.75 19.17
C GLN A 117 -4.21 -7.22 19.60
N GLU A 118 -5.02 -8.07 18.96
CA GLU A 118 -5.11 -9.51 19.18
C GLU A 118 -4.40 -10.32 18.07
N ASP A 119 -3.58 -9.68 17.20
CA ASP A 119 -2.87 -10.27 16.05
C ASP A 119 -3.78 -10.74 14.90
N LYS A 120 -5.05 -10.33 14.88
CA LYS A 120 -5.94 -10.63 13.77
C LYS A 120 -5.64 -9.74 12.58
N VAL A 121 -5.68 -10.33 11.40
CA VAL A 121 -5.40 -9.66 10.12
C VAL A 121 -6.70 -9.27 9.46
N TYR A 122 -6.87 -7.99 9.21
CA TYR A 122 -8.02 -7.40 8.52
C TYR A 122 -7.63 -7.00 7.11
N LEU A 123 -8.49 -7.27 6.15
CA LEU A 123 -8.27 -6.93 4.75
C LEU A 123 -9.53 -6.30 4.17
N SER A 124 -9.37 -5.13 3.57
CA SER A 124 -10.40 -4.53 2.72
C SER A 124 -10.38 -5.11 1.32
N ASP A 125 -11.54 -5.45 0.79
CA ASP A 125 -11.69 -5.90 -0.59
C ASP A 125 -12.56 -4.91 -1.39
N GLU A 126 -11.91 -4.22 -2.31
CA GLU A 126 -12.50 -3.15 -3.13
C GLU A 126 -13.69 -3.64 -3.97
N TRP A 127 -13.64 -4.86 -4.49
CA TRP A 127 -14.68 -5.43 -5.33
C TRP A 127 -15.82 -6.03 -4.51
N LEU A 128 -15.46 -6.73 -3.43
CA LEU A 128 -16.44 -7.41 -2.58
C LEU A 128 -17.13 -6.47 -1.60
N ASN A 129 -16.66 -5.21 -1.49
CA ASN A 129 -17.18 -4.19 -0.58
C ASN A 129 -17.28 -4.70 0.86
N ARG A 130 -16.22 -5.37 1.33
CA ARG A 130 -16.19 -5.97 2.66
C ARG A 130 -14.82 -5.89 3.31
N ILE A 131 -14.81 -6.09 4.60
CA ILE A 131 -13.62 -6.38 5.41
C ILE A 131 -13.67 -7.86 5.76
N SER A 132 -12.62 -8.58 5.45
CA SER A 132 -12.44 -9.99 5.83
C SER A 132 -11.38 -10.11 6.92
N ILE A 133 -11.51 -11.09 7.82
CA ILE A 133 -10.73 -11.20 9.05
C ILE A 133 -10.16 -12.61 9.16
N TRP A 134 -8.89 -12.71 9.50
CA TRP A 134 -8.18 -13.97 9.78
C TRP A 134 -7.40 -13.87 11.09
N SER A 135 -7.09 -15.02 11.68
CA SER A 135 -6.05 -15.10 12.72
C SER A 135 -4.67 -14.77 12.13
N GLY A 136 -3.70 -14.51 12.97
CA GLY A 136 -2.30 -14.33 12.53
C GLY A 136 -1.73 -15.53 11.78
N ASP A 137 -2.25 -16.74 12.03
CA ASP A 137 -1.85 -17.98 11.34
C ASP A 137 -2.64 -18.23 10.04
N GLY A 138 -3.61 -17.37 9.71
CA GLY A 138 -4.39 -17.44 8.47
C GLY A 138 -5.67 -18.25 8.55
N GLU A 139 -6.19 -18.59 9.74
CA GLU A 139 -7.54 -19.15 9.93
C GLU A 139 -8.57 -18.06 9.67
N TYR A 140 -9.55 -18.33 8.81
CA TYR A 140 -10.64 -17.40 8.52
C TYR A 140 -11.59 -17.28 9.71
N LEU A 141 -11.78 -16.04 10.20
CA LEU A 141 -12.59 -15.77 11.38
C LEU A 141 -13.94 -15.15 11.06
N GLY A 142 -14.07 -14.46 9.91
CA GLY A 142 -15.30 -13.80 9.53
C GLY A 142 -15.13 -12.64 8.58
N LYS A 143 -16.24 -11.97 8.31
CA LYS A 143 -16.28 -10.76 7.46
C LYS A 143 -17.44 -9.87 7.88
N TRP A 144 -17.31 -8.60 7.51
CA TRP A 144 -18.42 -7.65 7.59
C TRP A 144 -18.31 -6.62 6.44
N GLY A 145 -19.36 -5.86 6.22
CA GLY A 145 -19.48 -4.86 5.17
C GLY A 145 -20.64 -5.17 4.24
N THR A 146 -21.36 -4.13 3.88
CA THR A 146 -22.49 -4.17 2.96
C THR A 146 -22.25 -3.11 1.87
N ALA A 147 -22.45 -3.48 0.63
CA ALA A 147 -22.27 -2.56 -0.49
C ALA A 147 -23.35 -1.47 -0.48
N GLY A 148 -22.94 -0.20 -0.55
CA GLY A 148 -23.84 0.93 -0.63
C GLY A 148 -23.18 2.27 -0.28
N SER A 149 -24.01 3.29 -0.01
CA SER A 149 -23.57 4.65 0.32
C SER A 149 -24.13 5.19 1.64
N GLY A 150 -24.98 4.42 2.33
CA GLY A 150 -25.46 4.77 3.67
C GLY A 150 -24.36 4.70 4.74
N ALA A 151 -24.65 5.18 5.94
CA ALA A 151 -23.76 5.03 7.09
C ALA A 151 -23.54 3.55 7.40
N GLY A 152 -22.28 3.11 7.49
CA GLY A 152 -21.90 1.72 7.67
C GLY A 152 -21.90 0.87 6.40
N GLU A 153 -22.37 1.38 5.27
CA GLU A 153 -22.23 0.74 3.95
C GLU A 153 -20.93 1.16 3.29
N LEU A 154 -20.36 0.30 2.46
CA LEU A 154 -19.05 0.50 1.80
C LEU A 154 -19.19 0.49 0.28
N ASN A 155 -18.41 1.33 -0.38
CA ASN A 155 -18.29 1.33 -1.83
C ASN A 155 -16.81 1.46 -2.23
N ARG A 156 -16.20 0.35 -2.62
CA ARG A 156 -14.78 0.22 -2.92
C ARG A 156 -13.91 0.64 -1.73
N PRO A 157 -14.01 -0.06 -0.60
CA PRO A 157 -13.13 0.20 0.54
C PRO A 157 -11.67 0.02 0.11
N ALA A 158 -10.83 0.96 0.53
CA ALA A 158 -9.41 1.01 0.19
C ALA A 158 -8.53 0.81 1.45
N GLY A 159 -7.67 1.76 1.80
CA GLY A 159 -6.82 1.67 2.98
C GLY A 159 -7.63 1.51 4.28
N ILE A 160 -7.07 0.81 5.23
CA ILE A 160 -7.63 0.58 6.57
C ILE A 160 -6.54 0.71 7.62
N ALA A 161 -6.86 1.27 8.78
CA ALA A 161 -5.94 1.41 9.91
C ALA A 161 -6.70 1.34 11.24
N PHE A 162 -6.05 0.83 12.29
CA PHE A 162 -6.62 0.80 13.65
C PHE A 162 -6.18 2.02 14.45
N ASP A 163 -7.11 2.61 15.22
CA ASP A 163 -6.77 3.60 16.23
C ASP A 163 -6.31 2.94 17.55
N SER A 164 -5.87 3.75 18.52
CA SER A 164 -5.40 3.26 19.83
C SER A 164 -6.48 2.55 20.65
N GLN A 165 -7.76 2.73 20.31
CA GLN A 165 -8.91 2.09 20.93
C GLN A 165 -9.34 0.80 20.22
N ASP A 166 -8.55 0.34 19.24
CA ASP A 166 -8.83 -0.85 18.43
C ASP A 166 -10.11 -0.71 17.57
N ASN A 167 -10.44 0.53 17.17
CA ASN A 167 -11.46 0.78 16.15
C ASN A 167 -10.83 0.83 14.77
N LEU A 168 -11.50 0.30 13.77
CA LEU A 168 -11.04 0.27 12.39
C LEU A 168 -11.55 1.49 11.62
N LEU A 169 -10.62 2.29 11.10
CA LEU A 169 -10.91 3.33 10.13
C LEU A 169 -10.80 2.75 8.72
N VAL A 170 -11.78 3.04 7.89
CA VAL A 170 -11.88 2.52 6.52
C VAL A 170 -12.01 3.68 5.54
N VAL A 171 -11.13 3.72 4.58
CA VAL A 171 -11.27 4.60 3.41
C VAL A 171 -12.38 4.03 2.52
N ASP A 172 -13.52 4.70 2.47
CA ASP A 172 -14.66 4.33 1.62
C ASP A 172 -14.55 5.08 0.28
N GLY A 173 -13.65 4.57 -0.57
CA GLY A 173 -13.04 5.29 -1.69
C GLY A 173 -14.03 5.88 -2.68
N SER A 174 -15.01 5.12 -3.16
CA SER A 174 -16.02 5.61 -4.11
C SER A 174 -17.11 6.46 -3.46
N ASN A 175 -17.26 6.43 -2.15
CA ASN A 175 -18.14 7.31 -1.40
C ASN A 175 -17.40 8.59 -0.92
N HIS A 176 -16.10 8.71 -1.22
CA HIS A 176 -15.29 9.90 -0.94
C HIS A 176 -15.30 10.31 0.55
N ARG A 177 -15.20 9.31 1.44
CA ARG A 177 -15.27 9.53 2.89
C ARG A 177 -14.37 8.54 3.64
N ILE A 178 -14.18 8.82 4.91
CA ILE A 178 -13.61 7.90 5.90
C ILE A 178 -14.75 7.46 6.81
N GLN A 179 -14.83 6.19 7.16
CA GLN A 179 -15.75 5.66 8.15
C GLN A 179 -14.99 4.96 9.26
N LYS A 180 -15.44 5.14 10.51
CA LYS A 180 -14.90 4.50 11.71
C LYS A 180 -15.88 3.43 12.20
N PHE A 181 -15.34 2.25 12.49
CA PHE A 181 -16.10 1.07 12.95
C PHE A 181 -15.45 0.47 14.18
N THR A 182 -16.22 -0.28 14.99
CA THR A 182 -15.59 -1.28 15.86
C THR A 182 -14.96 -2.38 15.00
N LYS A 183 -14.06 -3.17 15.56
CA LYS A 183 -13.45 -4.29 14.84
C LYS A 183 -14.43 -5.35 14.35
N GLU A 184 -15.63 -5.43 14.96
CA GLU A 184 -16.72 -6.30 14.55
C GLU A 184 -17.61 -5.67 13.45
N GLY A 185 -17.32 -4.45 12.99
CA GLY A 185 -18.03 -3.78 11.90
C GLY A 185 -19.24 -2.95 12.31
N LYS A 186 -19.39 -2.59 13.60
CA LYS A 186 -20.42 -1.64 14.04
C LYS A 186 -19.98 -0.23 13.68
N PHE A 187 -20.78 0.48 12.90
CA PHE A 187 -20.55 1.88 12.54
C PHE A 187 -20.49 2.79 13.77
N LEU A 188 -19.50 3.67 13.82
CA LEU A 188 -19.29 4.65 14.88
C LEU A 188 -19.38 6.09 14.39
N ALA A 189 -18.64 6.44 13.32
CA ALA A 189 -18.53 7.80 12.81
C ALA A 189 -18.15 7.80 11.33
N GLN A 190 -18.33 8.96 10.67
CA GLN A 190 -17.82 9.21 9.33
C GLN A 190 -17.53 10.69 9.11
N TRP A 191 -16.61 10.98 8.20
CA TRP A 191 -16.34 12.34 7.72
C TRP A 191 -15.87 12.32 6.27
N GLY A 192 -15.92 13.47 5.62
CA GLY A 192 -15.56 13.62 4.22
C GLY A 192 -16.77 13.62 3.28
N SER A 193 -16.55 14.17 2.10
CA SER A 193 -17.48 14.22 0.98
C SER A 193 -16.71 14.44 -0.31
N PHE A 194 -17.35 14.24 -1.47
CA PHE A 194 -16.71 14.53 -2.76
C PHE A 194 -16.35 16.02 -2.89
N GLY A 195 -15.11 16.31 -3.27
CA GLY A 195 -14.63 17.66 -3.55
C GLY A 195 -13.11 17.81 -3.40
N ASN A 196 -12.66 19.07 -3.42
CA ASN A 196 -11.25 19.44 -3.28
C ASN A 196 -11.00 20.47 -2.15
N GLY A 197 -12.03 20.85 -1.39
CA GLY A 197 -11.91 21.66 -0.19
C GLY A 197 -11.26 20.90 0.97
N ASP A 198 -11.07 21.60 2.10
CA ASP A 198 -10.54 20.98 3.32
C ASP A 198 -11.57 19.99 3.88
N GLY A 199 -11.11 18.78 4.22
CA GLY A 199 -11.97 17.68 4.63
C GLY A 199 -12.79 17.02 3.53
N GLN A 200 -12.69 17.50 2.27
CA GLN A 200 -13.29 16.83 1.12
C GLN A 200 -12.27 15.92 0.42
N PHE A 201 -12.75 14.89 -0.27
CA PHE A 201 -11.91 13.92 -0.95
C PHE A 201 -12.32 13.69 -2.41
N ASN A 202 -11.34 13.30 -3.23
CA ASN A 202 -11.59 12.76 -4.55
C ASN A 202 -10.92 11.40 -4.68
N PHE A 203 -11.69 10.35 -4.38
CA PHE A 203 -11.21 8.97 -4.39
C PHE A 203 -10.00 8.77 -3.46
N PRO A 204 -10.15 8.97 -2.14
CA PRO A 204 -9.07 8.72 -1.19
C PRO A 204 -8.63 7.25 -1.23
N TRP A 205 -7.36 6.96 -0.90
CA TRP A 205 -6.80 5.64 -1.07
C TRP A 205 -6.12 5.08 0.18
N GLY A 206 -4.90 5.52 0.50
CA GLY A 206 -4.17 5.09 1.69
C GLY A 206 -4.58 5.86 2.94
N ILE A 207 -4.40 5.25 4.09
CA ILE A 207 -4.67 5.83 5.41
C ILE A 207 -3.65 5.35 6.42
N GLU A 208 -3.22 6.23 7.31
CA GLU A 208 -2.35 5.94 8.43
C GLU A 208 -2.82 6.67 9.67
N ILE A 209 -2.51 6.12 10.85
CA ILE A 209 -2.84 6.71 12.15
C ILE A 209 -1.56 6.82 12.98
N ASP A 210 -1.22 8.04 13.40
CA ASP A 210 -0.03 8.26 14.22
C ASP A 210 -0.27 7.90 15.70
N SER A 211 0.79 7.91 16.52
CA SER A 211 0.73 7.59 17.95
C SER A 211 -0.15 8.50 18.80
N HIS A 212 -0.71 9.55 18.22
CA HIS A 212 -1.65 10.49 18.85
C HIS A 212 -3.06 10.37 18.26
N ASP A 213 -3.32 9.28 17.54
CA ASP A 213 -4.58 9.01 16.81
C ASP A 213 -4.93 10.05 15.73
N HIS A 214 -3.97 10.85 15.26
CA HIS A 214 -4.22 11.66 14.07
C HIS A 214 -4.26 10.79 12.82
N VAL A 215 -5.20 11.10 11.94
CA VAL A 215 -5.46 10.32 10.73
C VAL A 215 -4.89 11.03 9.51
N TYR A 216 -4.02 10.36 8.78
CA TYR A 216 -3.46 10.84 7.51
C TYR A 216 -4.10 10.09 6.35
N VAL A 217 -4.53 10.81 5.33
CA VAL A 217 -5.25 10.22 4.18
C VAL A 217 -4.60 10.68 2.88
N ALA A 218 -4.24 9.71 2.04
CA ALA A 218 -3.82 9.97 0.67
C ALA A 218 -5.05 10.25 -0.21
N ASP A 219 -5.27 11.53 -0.54
CA ASP A 219 -6.37 12.01 -1.37
C ASP A 219 -5.99 11.93 -2.86
N TRP A 220 -6.04 10.70 -3.38
CA TRP A 220 -5.37 10.23 -4.58
C TRP A 220 -5.61 11.07 -5.84
N ARG A 221 -6.85 11.52 -6.08
CA ARG A 221 -7.17 12.33 -7.26
C ARG A 221 -7.10 13.84 -7.03
N ASN A 222 -6.85 14.25 -5.80
CA ASN A 222 -6.56 15.64 -5.47
C ASN A 222 -5.06 15.90 -5.27
N ASP A 223 -4.21 14.88 -5.48
CA ASP A 223 -2.75 14.98 -5.43
C ASP A 223 -2.24 15.63 -4.13
N ARG A 224 -2.78 15.18 -2.98
CA ARG A 224 -2.43 15.72 -1.65
C ARG A 224 -2.57 14.69 -0.55
N ILE A 225 -1.99 14.99 0.61
CA ILE A 225 -2.25 14.31 1.88
C ILE A 225 -3.06 15.26 2.76
N GLN A 226 -4.07 14.73 3.47
CA GLN A 226 -4.82 15.46 4.49
C GLN A 226 -4.63 14.79 5.84
N LYS A 227 -4.47 15.61 6.90
CA LYS A 227 -4.39 15.18 8.30
C LYS A 227 -5.65 15.62 9.04
N PHE A 228 -6.19 14.72 9.88
CA PHE A 228 -7.37 14.93 10.70
C PHE A 228 -7.08 14.64 12.16
N SER A 229 -7.89 15.22 13.07
CA SER A 229 -7.92 14.81 14.47
C SER A 229 -8.51 13.40 14.65
N PRO A 230 -8.39 12.79 15.83
CA PRO A 230 -9.05 11.51 16.15
C PRO A 230 -10.59 11.54 15.97
N GLU A 231 -11.20 12.73 16.06
CA GLU A 231 -12.64 12.94 15.87
C GLU A 231 -13.03 13.15 14.40
N GLY A 232 -12.04 13.30 13.50
CA GLY A 232 -12.25 13.52 12.08
C GLY A 232 -12.29 15.01 11.66
N ASP A 233 -11.90 15.93 12.53
CA ASP A 233 -11.77 17.34 12.19
C ASP A 233 -10.52 17.59 11.35
N PHE A 234 -10.65 18.39 10.29
CA PHE A 234 -9.52 18.74 9.44
C PHE A 234 -8.46 19.53 10.22
N VAL A 235 -7.20 19.09 10.16
CA VAL A 235 -6.05 19.74 10.82
C VAL A 235 -5.19 20.47 9.80
N MET A 236 -4.72 19.76 8.77
CA MET A 236 -3.84 20.34 7.76
C MET A 236 -3.85 19.50 6.47
N LYS A 237 -3.30 20.07 5.41
CA LYS A 237 -3.01 19.35 4.16
C LYS A 237 -1.66 19.80 3.62
N PHE A 238 -1.03 18.94 2.85
CA PHE A 238 0.19 19.26 2.10
C PHE A 238 0.22 18.50 0.77
N GLY A 239 1.05 19.00 -0.14
CA GLY A 239 1.13 18.50 -1.50
C GLY A 239 0.22 19.28 -2.46
N SER A 240 0.56 19.18 -3.73
CA SER A 240 -0.18 19.72 -4.87
C SER A 240 0.16 18.92 -6.12
N SER A 241 -0.67 19.01 -7.16
CA SER A 241 -0.44 18.28 -8.41
C SER A 241 0.88 18.67 -9.08
N GLY A 242 1.69 17.68 -9.46
CA GLY A 242 2.94 17.90 -10.18
C GLY A 242 4.01 16.82 -9.93
N SER A 243 5.25 17.13 -10.35
CA SER A 243 6.41 16.23 -10.26
C SER A 243 7.61 16.84 -9.54
N GLY A 244 7.51 18.08 -9.03
CA GLY A 244 8.53 18.72 -8.21
C GLY A 244 8.54 18.19 -6.79
N ASP A 245 9.52 18.62 -5.99
CA ASP A 245 9.60 18.28 -4.57
C ASP A 245 8.36 18.81 -3.82
N GLY A 246 7.74 17.96 -3.00
CA GLY A 246 6.50 18.26 -2.30
C GLY A 246 5.24 18.29 -3.18
N GLN A 247 5.35 18.01 -4.47
CA GLN A 247 4.20 17.81 -5.36
C GLN A 247 3.94 16.32 -5.54
N PHE A 248 2.71 15.96 -5.86
CA PHE A 248 2.28 14.57 -6.07
C PHE A 248 1.59 14.38 -7.42
N ASN A 249 1.64 13.14 -7.88
CA ASN A 249 0.79 12.65 -8.95
C ASN A 249 0.20 11.31 -8.50
N ARG A 250 -1.00 11.36 -7.97
CA ARG A 250 -1.70 10.21 -7.41
C ARG A 250 -0.95 9.57 -6.23
N PRO A 251 -0.79 10.26 -5.09
CA PRO A 251 -0.22 9.64 -3.89
C PRO A 251 -1.09 8.46 -3.46
N SER A 252 -0.48 7.29 -3.32
CA SER A 252 -1.23 6.05 -3.10
C SER A 252 -1.30 5.66 -1.64
N ASP A 253 -0.27 5.95 -0.86
CA ASP A 253 -0.23 5.57 0.55
C ASP A 253 0.64 6.52 1.36
N VAL A 254 0.46 6.48 2.67
CA VAL A 254 1.17 7.32 3.64
C VAL A 254 1.50 6.49 4.87
N ALA A 255 2.69 6.66 5.43
CA ALA A 255 3.10 6.11 6.72
C ALA A 255 3.75 7.18 7.57
N VAL A 256 3.68 7.05 8.89
CA VAL A 256 4.26 7.99 9.85
C VAL A 256 5.11 7.23 10.84
N ASP A 257 6.38 7.64 11.01
CA ASP A 257 7.24 7.03 12.00
C ASP A 257 7.05 7.63 13.41
N LYS A 258 7.69 7.03 14.40
CA LYS A 258 7.63 7.46 15.81
C LYS A 258 8.16 8.87 16.06
N ASP A 259 8.99 9.41 15.16
CA ASP A 259 9.55 10.76 15.23
C ASP A 259 8.61 11.80 14.59
N GLY A 260 7.52 11.32 13.94
CA GLY A 260 6.53 12.13 13.25
C GLY A 260 6.91 12.45 11.80
N ASP A 261 7.96 11.83 11.26
CA ASP A 261 8.29 11.97 9.85
C ASP A 261 7.31 11.16 8.99
N ILE A 262 6.91 11.74 7.87
CA ILE A 262 5.83 11.25 7.01
C ILE A 262 6.44 10.75 5.70
N TYR A 263 6.08 9.54 5.29
CA TYR A 263 6.51 8.88 4.06
C TYR A 263 5.32 8.71 3.13
N VAL A 264 5.42 9.15 1.88
CA VAL A 264 4.32 9.12 0.91
C VAL A 264 4.79 8.45 -0.38
N THR A 265 4.10 7.39 -0.79
CA THR A 265 4.28 6.79 -2.11
C THR A 265 3.59 7.64 -3.17
N ASP A 266 4.38 8.22 -4.06
CA ASP A 266 3.95 9.07 -5.17
C ASP A 266 3.87 8.23 -6.45
N TRP A 267 2.78 7.47 -6.56
CA TRP A 267 2.58 6.34 -7.46
C TRP A 267 2.90 6.65 -8.93
N SER A 268 2.36 7.74 -9.46
CA SER A 268 2.56 8.10 -10.87
C SER A 268 3.88 8.81 -11.15
N ASN A 269 4.60 9.22 -10.13
CA ASN A 269 5.95 9.82 -10.26
C ASN A 269 7.06 8.81 -9.95
N ASP A 270 6.74 7.54 -9.69
CA ASP A 270 7.71 6.46 -9.44
C ASP A 270 8.70 6.80 -8.31
N ARG A 271 8.23 7.33 -7.18
CA ARG A 271 9.07 7.77 -6.08
C ARG A 271 8.42 7.65 -4.71
N LEU A 272 9.25 7.67 -3.67
CA LEU A 272 8.85 7.91 -2.28
C LEU A 272 9.27 9.34 -1.91
N GLN A 273 8.42 10.08 -1.20
CA GLN A 273 8.78 11.38 -0.63
C GLN A 273 8.67 11.36 0.88
N MET A 274 9.61 12.03 1.56
CA MET A 274 9.66 12.19 3.01
C MET A 274 9.36 13.64 3.38
N PHE A 275 8.55 13.82 4.42
CA PHE A 275 8.13 15.11 4.96
C PHE A 275 8.31 15.15 6.48
N ASP A 276 8.47 16.34 7.05
CA ASP A 276 8.36 16.51 8.49
C ASP A 276 6.90 16.50 8.95
N SER A 277 6.68 16.51 10.27
CA SER A 277 5.34 16.52 10.89
C SER A 277 4.47 17.72 10.51
N GLY A 278 5.07 18.80 10.00
CA GLY A 278 4.40 19.99 9.47
C GLY A 278 4.06 19.91 7.98
N GLY A 279 4.40 18.79 7.30
CA GLY A 279 4.17 18.60 5.87
C GLY A 279 5.19 19.29 4.96
N ASN A 280 6.34 19.73 5.50
CA ASN A 280 7.42 20.29 4.70
C ASN A 280 8.25 19.16 4.08
N HIS A 281 8.51 19.25 2.78
CA HIS A 281 9.29 18.27 2.06
C HIS A 281 10.74 18.20 2.56
N LEU A 282 11.20 17.01 2.91
CA LEU A 282 12.55 16.75 3.38
C LEU A 282 13.43 16.13 2.30
N TYR A 283 12.95 15.03 1.65
CA TYR A 283 13.74 14.27 0.70
C TYR A 283 12.87 13.50 -0.29
N THR A 284 13.45 13.19 -1.46
CA THR A 284 12.82 12.38 -2.52
C THR A 284 13.70 11.16 -2.82
N PHE A 285 13.15 9.95 -2.74
CA PHE A 285 13.81 8.68 -3.04
C PHE A 285 13.28 8.11 -4.35
N LEU A 286 14.20 7.69 -5.22
CA LEU A 286 13.87 7.09 -6.53
C LEU A 286 13.99 5.56 -6.52
N GLY A 287 14.44 4.98 -5.41
CA GLY A 287 14.67 3.55 -5.25
C GLY A 287 16.14 3.16 -5.45
N GLU A 288 16.54 2.11 -4.73
CA GLU A 288 17.89 1.53 -4.75
C GLU A 288 17.84 0.00 -4.76
N GLY A 289 16.71 -0.58 -5.16
CA GLY A 289 16.44 -2.01 -5.06
C GLY A 289 17.47 -2.87 -5.79
N THR A 290 17.85 -3.96 -5.13
CA THR A 290 18.71 -5.01 -5.67
C THR A 290 17.93 -6.32 -5.78
N LEU A 291 18.59 -7.41 -6.15
CA LEU A 291 18.02 -8.74 -6.02
C LEU A 291 17.82 -9.10 -4.55
N SER A 292 16.65 -9.65 -4.23
CA SER A 292 16.36 -10.22 -2.92
C SER A 292 17.07 -11.55 -2.70
N GLN A 293 17.07 -12.06 -1.46
CA GLN A 293 17.60 -13.40 -1.16
C GLN A 293 16.83 -14.47 -1.92
N TRP A 294 15.49 -14.38 -1.98
CA TRP A 294 14.68 -15.33 -2.77
C TRP A 294 14.98 -15.22 -4.28
N GLY A 295 15.24 -14.01 -4.77
CA GLY A 295 15.65 -13.78 -6.15
C GLY A 295 16.99 -14.42 -6.48
N ASN A 296 18.00 -14.20 -5.64
CA ASN A 296 19.32 -14.79 -5.78
C ASN A 296 19.25 -16.32 -5.71
N SER A 297 18.57 -16.91 -4.72
CA SER A 297 18.42 -18.36 -4.59
C SER A 297 17.79 -19.02 -5.83
N LYS A 298 16.85 -18.33 -6.48
CA LYS A 298 16.23 -18.83 -7.72
C LYS A 298 17.21 -18.80 -8.91
N LEU A 299 18.04 -17.77 -9.00
CA LEU A 299 19.07 -17.67 -10.03
C LEU A 299 20.17 -18.70 -9.80
N ASP A 300 20.62 -18.89 -8.55
CA ASP A 300 21.63 -19.87 -8.17
C ASP A 300 21.21 -21.32 -8.48
N ALA A 301 19.91 -21.61 -8.41
CA ALA A 301 19.35 -22.91 -8.77
C ALA A 301 19.32 -23.17 -10.27
N ASN A 302 19.62 -22.17 -11.12
CA ASN A 302 19.47 -22.29 -12.57
C ASN A 302 20.49 -21.42 -13.34
N ASN A 303 21.58 -22.05 -13.77
CA ASN A 303 22.65 -21.39 -14.55
C ASN A 303 22.16 -20.72 -15.84
N TYR A 304 21.11 -21.22 -16.47
CA TYR A 304 20.52 -20.58 -17.65
C TYR A 304 19.94 -19.21 -17.30
N MET A 305 19.20 -19.12 -16.19
CA MET A 305 18.65 -17.82 -15.73
C MET A 305 19.74 -16.81 -15.38
N TRP A 306 20.87 -17.26 -14.81
CA TRP A 306 22.04 -16.40 -14.59
C TRP A 306 22.58 -15.82 -15.88
N ASN A 307 22.78 -16.65 -16.91
CA ASN A 307 23.30 -16.22 -18.21
C ASN A 307 22.35 -15.25 -18.90
N GLU A 308 21.04 -15.51 -18.87
CA GLU A 308 20.02 -14.59 -19.40
C GLU A 308 20.07 -13.24 -18.69
N ARG A 309 20.19 -13.25 -17.34
CA ARG A 309 20.31 -12.01 -16.59
C ARG A 309 21.57 -11.22 -16.89
N GLN A 310 22.72 -11.89 -17.03
CA GLN A 310 23.99 -11.21 -17.39
C GLN A 310 23.94 -10.60 -18.79
N GLY A 311 23.19 -11.18 -19.71
CA GLY A 311 22.97 -10.64 -21.06
C GLY A 311 21.84 -9.59 -21.13
N ALA A 312 21.08 -9.37 -20.05
CA ALA A 312 19.95 -8.46 -20.08
C ALA A 312 20.39 -7.00 -20.11
N TRP A 313 19.68 -6.18 -20.89
CA TRP A 313 19.93 -4.75 -21.03
C TRP A 313 19.08 -3.96 -20.02
N GLY A 314 19.64 -2.86 -19.48
CA GLY A 314 18.88 -1.93 -18.65
C GLY A 314 18.66 -2.39 -17.20
N LEU A 315 19.49 -3.31 -16.69
CA LEU A 315 19.44 -3.77 -15.30
C LEU A 315 19.63 -2.62 -14.29
N GLU A 316 20.31 -1.55 -14.69
CA GLU A 316 20.45 -0.34 -13.87
C GLU A 316 19.10 0.32 -13.52
N ARG A 317 18.05 0.06 -14.32
CA ARG A 317 16.70 0.57 -14.06
C ARG A 317 15.97 -0.24 -12.99
N GLU A 318 16.42 -1.45 -12.72
CA GLU A 318 15.78 -2.30 -11.71
C GLU A 318 15.86 -1.71 -10.30
N LYS A 319 16.85 -0.91 -10.01
CA LYS A 319 16.99 -0.26 -8.71
C LYS A 319 15.91 0.78 -8.42
N TYR A 320 15.37 1.44 -9.44
CA TYR A 320 14.38 2.50 -9.27
C TYR A 320 13.00 1.94 -8.97
N PHE A 321 12.20 2.73 -8.27
CA PHE A 321 10.79 2.41 -8.06
C PHE A 321 10.02 2.34 -9.38
N GLU A 322 9.00 1.49 -9.39
CA GLU A 322 8.02 1.40 -10.47
C GLU A 322 6.62 1.32 -9.83
N HIS A 323 5.92 2.43 -9.84
CA HIS A 323 4.59 2.58 -9.24
C HIS A 323 4.52 2.06 -7.79
N PRO A 324 5.32 2.60 -6.84
CA PRO A 324 5.24 2.22 -5.45
C PRO A 324 3.82 2.48 -4.94
N ILE A 325 3.19 1.46 -4.31
CA ILE A 325 1.75 1.50 -4.03
C ILE A 325 1.44 1.56 -2.54
N ALA A 326 2.29 0.99 -1.71
CA ALA A 326 2.12 1.00 -0.26
C ALA A 326 3.45 1.29 0.45
N VAL A 327 3.37 1.89 1.61
CA VAL A 327 4.50 2.14 2.51
C VAL A 327 4.07 1.83 3.93
N ASP A 328 4.98 1.24 4.72
CA ASP A 328 4.76 0.96 6.14
C ASP A 328 6.06 1.19 6.92
N VAL A 329 5.96 1.42 8.21
CA VAL A 329 7.09 1.55 9.12
C VAL A 329 7.01 0.45 10.16
N ASP A 330 7.99 -0.43 10.17
CA ASP A 330 8.00 -1.53 11.12
C ASP A 330 8.42 -1.09 12.54
N PRO A 331 8.29 -1.99 13.55
CA PRO A 331 8.65 -1.66 14.94
C PRO A 331 10.11 -1.26 15.16
N GLU A 332 11.02 -1.68 14.29
CA GLU A 332 12.42 -1.30 14.30
C GLU A 332 12.67 0.07 13.66
N GLY A 333 11.63 0.68 13.07
CA GLY A 333 11.70 1.96 12.36
C GLY A 333 12.27 1.82 10.95
N ARG A 334 12.21 0.62 10.34
CA ARG A 334 12.55 0.43 8.92
C ARG A 334 11.36 0.83 8.07
N ILE A 335 11.64 1.51 6.96
CA ILE A 335 10.64 1.96 5.99
C ILE A 335 10.54 0.93 4.88
N LEU A 336 9.36 0.36 4.67
CA LEU A 336 9.06 -0.67 3.71
C LEU A 336 8.23 -0.10 2.55
N VAL A 337 8.75 -0.15 1.33
CA VAL A 337 8.09 0.40 0.14
C VAL A 337 7.75 -0.71 -0.84
N LEU A 338 6.46 -0.93 -1.06
CA LEU A 338 5.92 -2.02 -1.89
C LEU A 338 5.75 -1.60 -3.35
N GLU A 339 6.26 -2.43 -4.26
CA GLU A 339 6.18 -2.26 -5.72
C GLU A 339 5.44 -3.44 -6.39
N PRO A 340 4.23 -3.24 -6.91
CA PRO A 340 3.44 -4.33 -7.51
C PRO A 340 4.06 -4.89 -8.78
N TYR A 341 4.55 -4.03 -9.67
CA TYR A 341 5.09 -4.43 -10.98
C TYR A 341 6.42 -5.16 -10.87
N ARG A 342 7.24 -4.79 -9.88
CA ARG A 342 8.50 -5.46 -9.59
C ARG A 342 8.37 -6.59 -8.58
N THR A 343 7.15 -6.79 -8.03
CA THR A 343 6.84 -7.87 -7.08
C THR A 343 7.81 -7.94 -5.90
N ARG A 344 8.11 -6.76 -5.33
CA ARG A 344 9.10 -6.62 -4.25
C ARG A 344 8.74 -5.53 -3.26
N ILE A 345 9.48 -5.52 -2.16
CA ILE A 345 9.50 -4.47 -1.16
C ILE A 345 10.96 -4.00 -1.05
N GLN A 346 11.19 -2.70 -1.12
CA GLN A 346 12.49 -2.10 -0.78
C GLN A 346 12.46 -1.67 0.68
N VAL A 347 13.48 -2.04 1.43
CA VAL A 347 13.61 -1.76 2.87
C VAL A 347 14.70 -0.73 3.10
N TYR A 348 14.38 0.29 3.87
CA TYR A 348 15.28 1.37 4.24
C TYR A 348 15.38 1.52 5.74
N THR A 349 16.54 2.01 6.23
CA THR A 349 16.77 2.38 7.63
C THR A 349 17.00 3.88 7.74
N LYS A 350 16.41 4.51 8.75
CA LYS A 350 16.61 5.93 9.03
C LYS A 350 18.01 6.17 9.61
N ASN A 351 18.73 7.12 9.03
CA ASN A 351 20.05 7.51 9.54
C ASN A 351 19.90 8.27 10.87
N LYS A 352 20.81 7.97 11.82
CA LYS A 352 20.82 8.61 13.13
C LYS A 352 21.44 9.99 13.07
#